data_327f8296444dadce008f720998646928
#
_entry.id   327f8296444dadce008f720998646928
#
_cell.length_a   1.000
_cell.length_b   1.000
_cell.length_c   1.000
_cell.angle_alpha   90.00
_cell.angle_beta   90.00
_cell.angle_gamma   90.00
#
_symmetry.space_group_name_H-M   'P 1'
#
loop_
_entity.id
_entity.type
_entity.pdbx_description
1 polymer ?
#
loop_
_entity_poly.entity_id
_entity_poly.type
_entity_poly.pdbx_seq_one_letter_code
_entity_poly.pdbx_strand_id
1 'polypeptide(L)'
;MTAHMPRTPRSAAGDQVTGPGGWPSAVPPAATGTPMVAFDPTKPNIARAYDYLLGGKDHFPPDRELAGRLVALYPGVRQMVRENRRFLVRALDYVAAQGITQYVDLGAGLPTSPAVHEIVRRHDRTASVVYVDNDPVVINHLRALAAKGDDHIDAVAGDVARPAPVMGAVQATGHIDWGQPVCLIAAMVLHFLDADTARQVTAAYTARLAPGSHVIITVACGEPAIGEQITRTYDAARVFNHTAGDVVSFFTGLDLIKPGVADARAWKPGWQSPAPFPERPGQVLAGIGITR
;
A
#
# COMPACT_ATOMS: atom_id res chain seq x y z
N MET A 1 -44.87 -1.08 62.69
CA MET A 1 -43.48 -0.68 62.36
C MET A 1 -42.86 -1.82 61.54
N THR A 2 -42.91 -1.72 60.24
CA THR A 2 -42.39 -2.73 59.29
C THR A 2 -41.33 -2.04 58.43
N ALA A 3 -40.09 -2.44 58.65
CA ALA A 3 -38.93 -1.85 57.98
C ALA A 3 -38.85 -2.35 56.51
N HIS A 4 -38.72 -1.38 55.62
CA HIS A 4 -38.58 -1.58 54.16
C HIS A 4 -37.07 -1.66 53.84
N MET A 5 -36.56 -2.78 53.33
CA MET A 5 -35.21 -2.93 52.81
C MET A 5 -35.19 -2.63 51.30
N PRO A 6 -34.19 -1.87 50.78
CA PRO A 6 -34.08 -1.61 49.36
C PRO A 6 -33.42 -2.79 48.63
N ARG A 7 -33.96 -3.14 47.44
CA ARG A 7 -33.44 -4.15 46.49
C ARG A 7 -32.27 -3.57 45.73
N THR A 8 -31.15 -4.27 45.70
CA THR A 8 -30.01 -4.05 44.80
C THR A 8 -30.38 -4.45 43.37
N PRO A 9 -29.96 -3.70 42.34
CA PRO A 9 -30.17 -4.07 40.94
C PRO A 9 -29.16 -5.15 40.52
N ARG A 10 -29.67 -6.22 39.86
CA ARG A 10 -28.87 -7.24 39.21
C ARG A 10 -28.15 -6.65 38.00
N SER A 11 -26.82 -6.88 37.94
CA SER A 11 -25.98 -6.69 36.78
C SER A 11 -26.43 -7.60 35.63
N ALA A 12 -26.84 -7.03 34.52
CA ALA A 12 -27.05 -7.76 33.29
C ALA A 12 -25.68 -8.04 32.62
N ALA A 13 -25.26 -9.29 32.62
CA ALA A 13 -24.18 -9.75 31.79
C ALA A 13 -24.67 -9.76 30.34
N GLY A 14 -24.11 -8.87 29.54
CA GLY A 14 -24.38 -8.86 28.11
C GLY A 14 -23.69 -10.03 27.42
N ASP A 15 -24.46 -10.87 26.74
CA ASP A 15 -23.94 -11.92 25.86
C ASP A 15 -23.13 -11.29 24.72
N GLN A 16 -21.85 -11.63 24.64
CA GLN A 16 -20.99 -11.30 23.50
C GLN A 16 -21.34 -12.26 22.35
N VAL A 17 -21.97 -11.73 21.32
CA VAL A 17 -22.18 -12.44 20.06
C VAL A 17 -20.87 -12.41 19.28
N THR A 18 -20.18 -13.53 19.19
CA THR A 18 -19.02 -13.73 18.33
C THR A 18 -19.51 -14.11 16.93
N GLY A 19 -19.22 -13.25 15.94
CA GLY A 19 -19.43 -13.57 14.53
C GLY A 19 -18.43 -14.61 14.02
N PRO A 20 -18.66 -15.25 12.87
CA PRO A 20 -17.76 -16.25 12.32
C PRO A 20 -16.42 -15.61 11.95
N GLY A 21 -15.40 -15.86 12.76
CA GLY A 21 -14.06 -15.33 12.57
C GLY A 21 -13.37 -14.76 13.82
N GLY A 22 -14.01 -14.85 15.01
CA GLY A 22 -13.34 -14.57 16.29
C GLY A 22 -12.89 -13.13 16.55
N TRP A 23 -13.48 -12.16 15.84
CA TRP A 23 -13.22 -10.75 16.09
C TRP A 23 -14.15 -10.21 17.16
N PRO A 24 -13.67 -9.52 18.23
CA PRO A 24 -14.54 -8.87 19.19
C PRO A 24 -15.37 -7.79 18.50
N SER A 25 -16.69 -7.84 18.65
CA SER A 25 -17.66 -6.90 18.06
C SER A 25 -17.59 -5.45 18.62
N ALA A 26 -16.64 -5.13 19.47
CA ALA A 26 -16.36 -3.79 19.93
C ALA A 26 -15.04 -3.34 19.31
N VAL A 27 -15.14 -2.56 18.21
CA VAL A 27 -14.04 -1.67 17.81
C VAL A 27 -13.87 -0.70 18.99
N PRO A 28 -12.70 -0.69 19.69
CA PRO A 28 -12.46 0.37 20.65
C PRO A 28 -12.62 1.71 19.91
N PRO A 29 -13.21 2.75 20.55
CA PRO A 29 -13.30 4.06 19.92
C PRO A 29 -11.92 4.42 19.42
N ALA A 30 -11.85 4.88 18.16
CA ALA A 30 -10.61 5.27 17.52
C ALA A 30 -9.82 6.09 18.55
N ALA A 31 -8.63 5.60 18.91
CA ALA A 31 -7.78 6.30 19.86
C ALA A 31 -7.58 7.70 19.25
N THR A 32 -8.25 8.68 19.86
CA THR A 32 -8.12 10.07 19.53
C THR A 32 -6.64 10.41 19.62
N GLY A 33 -6.01 10.64 18.45
CA GLY A 33 -4.71 11.26 18.37
C GLY A 33 -3.51 10.34 18.24
N THR A 34 -3.37 9.62 17.10
CA THR A 34 -2.03 9.63 16.51
C THR A 34 -1.78 11.09 16.12
N PRO A 35 -0.75 11.77 16.68
CA PRO A 35 -0.47 13.13 16.28
C PRO A 35 -0.27 13.10 14.77
N MET A 36 -1.14 13.80 14.02
CA MET A 36 -0.88 14.07 12.60
C MET A 36 0.50 14.71 12.57
N VAL A 37 1.44 14.07 11.89
CA VAL A 37 2.75 14.69 11.66
C VAL A 37 2.44 16.00 10.98
N ALA A 38 2.77 17.12 11.66
CA ALA A 38 2.46 18.43 11.14
C ALA A 38 3.15 18.58 9.79
N PHE A 39 2.40 18.99 8.77
CA PHE A 39 2.95 19.27 7.45
C PHE A 39 4.01 20.35 7.56
N ASP A 40 5.22 20.02 7.13
CA ASP A 40 6.34 20.95 7.07
C ASP A 40 6.86 21.03 5.62
N PRO A 41 6.55 22.11 4.88
CA PRO A 41 7.02 22.28 3.49
C PRO A 41 8.52 22.50 3.38
N THR A 42 9.22 22.74 4.49
CA THR A 42 10.69 22.93 4.51
C THR A 42 11.44 21.61 4.62
N LYS A 43 10.75 20.51 4.92
CA LYS A 43 11.33 19.16 4.98
C LYS A 43 10.98 18.36 3.73
N PRO A 44 11.96 17.63 3.17
CA PRO A 44 11.69 16.77 2.03
C PRO A 44 10.79 15.61 2.42
N ASN A 45 9.96 15.17 1.46
CA ASN A 45 9.10 13.99 1.60
C ASN A 45 9.25 13.10 0.37
N ILE A 46 9.13 11.77 0.57
CA ILE A 46 9.39 10.81 -0.49
C ILE A 46 8.30 10.79 -1.55
N ALA A 47 7.02 10.86 -1.16
CA ALA A 47 5.92 10.87 -2.11
C ALA A 47 6.01 12.10 -3.03
N ARG A 48 6.39 13.25 -2.48
CA ARG A 48 6.60 14.50 -3.24
C ARG A 48 7.86 14.46 -4.12
N ALA A 49 8.94 13.85 -3.63
CA ALA A 49 10.14 13.64 -4.45
C ALA A 49 9.87 12.64 -5.59
N TYR A 50 9.07 11.61 -5.34
CA TYR A 50 8.62 10.66 -6.36
C TYR A 50 7.75 11.34 -7.42
N ASP A 51 6.81 12.21 -7.00
CA ASP A 51 6.01 13.04 -7.91
C ASP A 51 6.90 13.88 -8.84
N TYR A 52 7.91 14.56 -8.28
CA TYR A 52 8.87 15.32 -9.09
C TYR A 52 9.65 14.44 -10.08
N LEU A 53 10.08 13.24 -9.68
CA LEU A 53 10.78 12.30 -10.56
C LEU A 53 9.91 11.85 -11.73
N LEU A 54 8.61 11.75 -11.53
CA LEU A 54 7.62 11.44 -12.57
C LEU A 54 7.28 12.63 -13.47
N GLY A 55 7.64 13.86 -13.07
CA GLY A 55 7.32 15.10 -13.77
C GLY A 55 6.01 15.74 -13.32
N GLY A 56 5.52 15.38 -12.11
CA GLY A 56 4.41 16.03 -11.45
C GLY A 56 4.75 17.43 -10.96
N LYS A 57 3.83 18.07 -10.26
CA LYS A 57 3.94 19.47 -9.82
C LYS A 57 3.59 19.71 -8.33
N ASP A 58 3.21 18.64 -7.62
CA ASP A 58 2.76 18.72 -6.23
C ASP A 58 3.93 18.49 -5.25
N HIS A 59 5.01 19.25 -5.42
CA HIS A 59 6.26 19.16 -4.66
C HIS A 59 6.81 20.55 -4.30
N PHE A 60 7.64 20.62 -3.26
CA PHE A 60 8.30 21.83 -2.76
C PHE A 60 9.80 21.85 -3.09
N PRO A 61 10.51 22.97 -2.87
CA PRO A 61 11.97 23.06 -3.13
C PRO A 61 12.79 21.93 -2.48
N PRO A 62 12.58 21.56 -1.18
CA PRO A 62 13.34 20.46 -0.56
C PRO A 62 13.13 19.11 -1.24
N ASP A 63 11.93 18.84 -1.78
CA ASP A 63 11.62 17.59 -2.49
C ASP A 63 12.39 17.51 -3.81
N ARG A 64 12.52 18.65 -4.53
CA ARG A 64 13.32 18.73 -5.75
C ARG A 64 14.82 18.57 -5.48
N GLU A 65 15.32 19.15 -4.39
CA GLU A 65 16.71 18.98 -3.97
C GLU A 65 17.00 17.52 -3.64
N LEU A 66 16.11 16.88 -2.89
CA LEU A 66 16.20 15.45 -2.60
C LEU A 66 16.20 14.63 -3.90
N ALA A 67 15.24 14.84 -4.77
CA ALA A 67 15.18 14.14 -6.05
C ALA A 67 16.42 14.40 -6.92
N GLY A 68 16.98 15.63 -6.89
CA GLY A 68 18.22 15.95 -7.56
C GLY A 68 19.42 15.14 -7.02
N ARG A 69 19.51 14.98 -5.69
CA ARG A 69 20.53 14.11 -5.06
C ARG A 69 20.34 12.65 -5.44
N LEU A 70 19.09 12.17 -5.48
CA LEU A 70 18.80 10.80 -5.94
C LEU A 70 19.21 10.57 -7.41
N VAL A 71 18.95 11.54 -8.28
CA VAL A 71 19.41 11.48 -9.70
C VAL A 71 20.92 11.50 -9.81
N ALA A 72 21.62 12.24 -8.97
CA ALA A 72 23.10 12.28 -8.95
C ALA A 72 23.68 10.93 -8.49
N LEU A 73 23.07 10.30 -7.47
CA LEU A 73 23.49 8.98 -6.98
C LEU A 73 23.13 7.85 -7.95
N TYR A 74 21.95 7.92 -8.53
CA TYR A 74 21.45 6.95 -9.49
C TYR A 74 20.76 7.64 -10.67
N PRO A 75 21.46 7.91 -11.77
CA PRO A 75 20.89 8.60 -12.95
C PRO A 75 19.68 7.89 -13.55
N GLY A 76 19.57 6.56 -13.39
CA GLY A 76 18.44 5.75 -13.85
C GLY A 76 17.14 5.88 -13.04
N VAL A 77 17.13 6.62 -11.91
CA VAL A 77 15.97 6.68 -11.00
C VAL A 77 14.70 7.18 -11.70
N ARG A 78 14.80 8.16 -12.60
CA ARG A 78 13.63 8.65 -13.36
C ARG A 78 13.03 7.57 -14.27
N GLN A 79 13.87 6.74 -14.86
CA GLN A 79 13.40 5.62 -15.67
C GLN A 79 12.78 4.55 -14.76
N MET A 80 13.41 4.23 -13.65
CA MET A 80 12.93 3.27 -12.65
C MET A 80 11.50 3.58 -12.19
N VAL A 81 11.21 4.82 -11.78
CA VAL A 81 9.87 5.21 -11.32
C VAL A 81 8.83 5.15 -12.45
N ARG A 82 9.21 5.49 -13.69
CA ARG A 82 8.33 5.37 -14.87
C ARG A 82 8.01 3.90 -15.20
N GLU A 83 9.00 3.01 -15.10
CA GLU A 83 8.79 1.58 -15.35
C GLU A 83 7.90 0.95 -14.26
N ASN A 84 8.05 1.37 -13.00
CA ASN A 84 7.12 0.99 -11.95
C ASN A 84 5.68 1.41 -12.29
N ARG A 85 5.46 2.65 -12.72
CA ARG A 85 4.11 3.13 -13.11
C ARG A 85 3.56 2.35 -14.30
N ARG A 86 4.36 2.07 -15.32
CA ARG A 86 3.94 1.26 -16.47
C ARG A 86 3.57 -0.16 -16.09
N PHE A 87 4.34 -0.78 -15.15
CA PHE A 87 3.97 -2.07 -14.60
C PHE A 87 2.64 -2.00 -13.87
N LEU A 88 2.47 -1.02 -12.99
CA LEU A 88 1.25 -0.88 -12.19
C LEU A 88 -0.01 -0.73 -13.08
N VAL A 89 0.07 0.04 -14.17
CA VAL A 89 -1.01 0.13 -15.16
C VAL A 89 -1.34 -1.26 -15.73
N ARG A 90 -0.33 -2.01 -16.19
CA ARG A 90 -0.57 -3.36 -16.76
C ARG A 90 -1.11 -4.35 -15.74
N ALA A 91 -0.61 -4.30 -14.50
CA ALA A 91 -1.04 -5.16 -13.42
C ALA A 91 -2.50 -4.89 -13.03
N LEU A 92 -2.88 -3.63 -12.89
CA LEU A 92 -4.24 -3.23 -12.56
C LEU A 92 -5.23 -3.55 -13.68
N ASP A 93 -4.87 -3.28 -14.95
CA ASP A 93 -5.69 -3.67 -16.09
C ASP A 93 -5.92 -5.19 -16.11
N TYR A 94 -4.86 -5.97 -15.83
CA TYR A 94 -4.98 -7.42 -15.76
C TYR A 94 -5.91 -7.87 -14.62
N VAL A 95 -5.72 -7.35 -13.41
CA VAL A 95 -6.51 -7.73 -12.23
C VAL A 95 -7.97 -7.28 -12.38
N ALA A 96 -8.22 -6.10 -12.91
CA ALA A 96 -9.56 -5.60 -13.16
C ALA A 96 -10.31 -6.47 -14.20
N ALA A 97 -9.59 -6.95 -15.22
CA ALA A 97 -10.16 -7.89 -16.19
C ALA A 97 -10.51 -9.27 -15.61
N GLN A 98 -10.00 -9.62 -14.41
CA GLN A 98 -10.40 -10.82 -13.67
C GLN A 98 -11.68 -10.61 -12.83
N GLY A 99 -12.29 -9.42 -12.87
CA GLY A 99 -13.54 -9.11 -12.16
C GLY A 99 -13.33 -8.62 -10.72
N ILE A 100 -12.13 -8.23 -10.33
CA ILE A 100 -11.91 -7.60 -9.02
C ILE A 100 -12.49 -6.19 -9.05
N THR A 101 -13.29 -5.87 -8.04
CA THR A 101 -14.01 -4.59 -7.91
C THR A 101 -13.59 -3.78 -6.68
N GLN A 102 -12.75 -4.33 -5.81
CA GLN A 102 -12.29 -3.71 -4.58
C GLN A 102 -10.77 -3.61 -4.57
N TYR A 103 -10.25 -2.43 -4.26
CA TYR A 103 -8.81 -2.14 -4.30
C TYR A 103 -8.37 -1.38 -3.07
N VAL A 104 -7.24 -1.79 -2.49
CA VAL A 104 -6.58 -1.08 -1.39
C VAL A 104 -5.14 -0.78 -1.80
N ASP A 105 -4.77 0.49 -1.87
CA ASP A 105 -3.44 0.95 -2.28
C ASP A 105 -2.65 1.41 -1.06
N LEU A 106 -1.69 0.60 -0.63
CA LEU A 106 -0.85 0.81 0.55
C LEU A 106 0.38 1.65 0.19
N GLY A 107 0.55 2.79 0.86
CA GLY A 107 1.59 3.76 0.52
C GLY A 107 1.31 4.40 -0.83
N ALA A 108 0.10 4.89 -1.00
CA ALA A 108 -0.42 5.35 -2.29
C ALA A 108 0.39 6.48 -2.93
N GLY A 109 1.03 7.31 -2.11
CA GLY A 109 1.72 8.50 -2.58
C GLY A 109 0.78 9.54 -3.18
N LEU A 110 1.35 10.58 -3.79
CA LEU A 110 0.55 11.61 -4.48
C LEU A 110 -0.14 11.03 -5.72
N PRO A 111 -1.36 11.48 -6.01
CA PRO A 111 -2.11 11.01 -7.17
C PRO A 111 -1.35 11.25 -8.47
N THR A 112 -1.08 10.19 -9.20
CA THR A 112 -0.39 10.23 -10.50
C THR A 112 -1.35 9.75 -11.59
N SER A 113 -1.51 10.51 -12.66
CA SER A 113 -2.39 10.09 -13.77
C SER A 113 -1.68 9.09 -14.72
N PRO A 114 -2.36 7.98 -15.09
CA PRO A 114 -3.65 7.56 -14.58
C PRO A 114 -3.53 7.03 -13.14
N ALA A 115 -4.44 7.47 -12.24
CA ALA A 115 -4.52 6.96 -10.88
C ALA A 115 -5.11 5.54 -10.84
N VAL A 116 -4.98 4.83 -9.71
CA VAL A 116 -5.51 3.46 -9.58
C VAL A 116 -6.99 3.40 -9.96
N HIS A 117 -7.82 4.28 -9.39
CA HIS A 117 -9.26 4.33 -9.69
C HIS A 117 -9.54 4.63 -11.17
N GLU A 118 -8.75 5.48 -11.84
CA GLU A 118 -8.92 5.77 -13.27
C GLU A 118 -8.64 4.55 -14.15
N ILE A 119 -7.72 3.68 -13.72
CA ILE A 119 -7.37 2.46 -14.44
C ILE A 119 -8.46 1.41 -14.27
N VAL A 120 -8.80 1.06 -13.02
CA VAL A 120 -9.70 -0.05 -12.73
C VAL A 120 -11.13 0.22 -13.18
N ARG A 121 -11.55 1.49 -13.21
CA ARG A 121 -12.87 1.92 -13.66
C ARG A 121 -13.08 1.91 -15.17
N ARG A 122 -12.06 1.63 -15.93
CA ARG A 122 -12.21 1.29 -17.35
C ARG A 122 -12.92 -0.06 -17.52
N HIS A 123 -12.80 -0.94 -16.52
CA HIS A 123 -13.39 -2.27 -16.48
C HIS A 123 -14.72 -2.29 -15.72
N ASP A 124 -14.76 -1.67 -14.54
CA ASP A 124 -15.96 -1.52 -13.73
C ASP A 124 -16.04 -0.11 -13.12
N ARG A 125 -17.07 0.65 -13.51
CA ARG A 125 -17.28 2.03 -13.04
C ARG A 125 -17.61 2.11 -11.55
N THR A 126 -18.06 1.02 -10.94
CA THR A 126 -18.43 0.93 -9.53
C THR A 126 -17.28 0.42 -8.65
N ALA A 127 -16.10 0.14 -9.25
CA ALA A 127 -14.96 -0.33 -8.52
C ALA A 127 -14.56 0.65 -7.40
N SER A 128 -14.44 0.12 -6.19
CA SER A 128 -14.07 0.87 -4.99
C SER A 128 -12.56 0.87 -4.80
N VAL A 129 -12.01 2.03 -4.45
CA VAL A 129 -10.57 2.20 -4.19
C VAL A 129 -10.36 2.95 -2.88
N VAL A 130 -9.72 2.31 -1.92
CA VAL A 130 -9.28 2.97 -0.69
C VAL A 130 -7.77 3.14 -0.72
N TYR A 131 -7.34 4.37 -0.66
CA TYR A 131 -5.94 4.76 -0.60
C TYR A 131 -5.47 4.85 0.85
N VAL A 132 -4.28 4.34 1.14
CA VAL A 132 -3.67 4.38 2.47
C VAL A 132 -2.30 5.04 2.36
N ASP A 133 -2.05 6.04 3.17
CA ASP A 133 -0.74 6.67 3.29
C ASP A 133 -0.54 7.23 4.70
N ASN A 134 0.71 7.43 5.10
CA ASN A 134 1.03 8.04 6.39
C ASN A 134 1.34 9.54 6.29
N ASP A 135 1.47 10.09 5.07
CA ASP A 135 1.69 11.51 4.84
C ASP A 135 0.35 12.28 4.81
N PRO A 136 0.15 13.26 5.70
CA PRO A 136 -1.07 14.07 5.72
C PRO A 136 -1.30 14.87 4.43
N VAL A 137 -0.24 15.23 3.70
CA VAL A 137 -0.35 15.94 2.41
C VAL A 137 -0.95 15.00 1.37
N VAL A 138 -0.42 13.77 1.30
CA VAL A 138 -0.93 12.72 0.40
C VAL A 138 -2.41 12.47 0.70
N ILE A 139 -2.74 12.24 1.96
CA ILE A 139 -4.13 11.99 2.38
C ILE A 139 -5.07 13.14 2.02
N ASN A 140 -4.64 14.40 2.21
CA ASN A 140 -5.45 15.56 1.85
C ASN A 140 -5.67 15.66 0.33
N HIS A 141 -4.65 15.38 -0.49
CA HIS A 141 -4.78 15.33 -1.95
C HIS A 141 -5.75 14.23 -2.39
N LEU A 142 -5.63 13.04 -1.82
CA LEU A 142 -6.49 11.89 -2.14
C LEU A 142 -7.94 12.13 -1.71
N ARG A 143 -8.17 12.71 -0.52
CA ARG A 143 -9.51 13.12 -0.07
C ARG A 143 -10.12 14.20 -0.94
N ALA A 144 -9.33 15.14 -1.43
CA ALA A 144 -9.80 16.15 -2.37
C ALA A 144 -10.21 15.55 -3.73
N LEU A 145 -9.66 14.41 -4.12
CA LEU A 145 -10.14 13.64 -5.28
C LEU A 145 -11.48 12.97 -4.99
N ALA A 146 -11.61 12.29 -3.85
CA ALA A 146 -12.84 11.65 -3.40
C ALA A 146 -14.00 12.66 -3.25
N ALA A 147 -13.71 13.87 -2.72
CA ALA A 147 -14.70 14.92 -2.52
C ALA A 147 -15.32 15.48 -3.82
N LYS A 148 -14.84 15.10 -4.99
CA LYS A 148 -15.43 15.50 -6.30
C LYS A 148 -16.71 14.75 -6.65
N GLY A 149 -17.33 14.08 -5.68
CA GLY A 149 -18.63 13.39 -5.84
C GLY A 149 -18.49 11.93 -6.29
N ASP A 150 -17.41 11.31 -5.91
CA ASP A 150 -17.14 9.91 -6.19
C ASP A 150 -17.26 9.05 -4.93
N ASP A 151 -18.45 8.47 -4.75
CA ASP A 151 -18.82 7.68 -3.56
C ASP A 151 -18.08 6.35 -3.42
N HIS A 152 -17.16 6.02 -4.35
CA HIS A 152 -16.40 4.75 -4.34
C HIS A 152 -14.90 4.94 -4.11
N ILE A 153 -14.46 6.16 -3.79
CA ILE A 153 -13.06 6.46 -3.47
C ILE A 153 -12.98 7.02 -2.06
N ASP A 154 -12.03 6.52 -1.28
CA ASP A 154 -11.71 7.11 0.02
C ASP A 154 -10.19 7.07 0.29
N ALA A 155 -9.75 7.80 1.30
CA ALA A 155 -8.37 7.84 1.73
C ALA A 155 -8.26 7.83 3.25
N VAL A 156 -7.51 6.89 3.78
CA VAL A 156 -7.29 6.71 5.21
C VAL A 156 -5.82 6.91 5.58
N ALA A 157 -5.58 7.64 6.65
CA ALA A 157 -4.24 7.77 7.21
C ALA A 157 -3.84 6.45 7.88
N GLY A 158 -2.69 5.90 7.52
CA GLY A 158 -2.23 4.64 8.08
C GLY A 158 -0.78 4.35 7.76
N ASP A 159 -0.11 3.67 8.69
CA ASP A 159 1.25 3.16 8.52
C ASP A 159 1.17 1.71 8.02
N VAL A 160 1.74 1.45 6.83
CA VAL A 160 1.77 0.12 6.21
C VAL A 160 2.40 -0.94 7.12
N ALA A 161 3.34 -0.55 7.99
CA ALA A 161 3.96 -1.44 8.97
C ALA A 161 2.99 -1.91 10.08
N ARG A 162 1.77 -1.39 10.11
CA ARG A 162 0.74 -1.68 11.11
C ARG A 162 -0.54 -2.23 10.48
N PRO A 163 -0.56 -3.49 9.99
CA PRO A 163 -1.67 -4.04 9.23
C PRO A 163 -3.03 -3.96 9.91
N ALA A 164 -3.13 -4.35 11.19
CA ALA A 164 -4.42 -4.42 11.88
C ALA A 164 -5.13 -3.04 12.00
N PRO A 165 -4.47 -1.96 12.47
CA PRO A 165 -5.05 -0.61 12.42
C PRO A 165 -5.44 -0.15 11.02
N VAL A 166 -4.60 -0.41 10.01
CA VAL A 166 -4.87 -0.01 8.62
C VAL A 166 -6.11 -0.73 8.10
N MET A 167 -6.19 -2.06 8.25
CA MET A 167 -7.35 -2.83 7.78
C MET A 167 -8.64 -2.42 8.48
N GLY A 168 -8.58 -2.11 9.79
CA GLY A 168 -9.72 -1.57 10.53
C GLY A 168 -10.17 -0.21 10.02
N ALA A 169 -9.23 0.71 9.72
CA ALA A 169 -9.53 2.01 9.15
C ALA A 169 -10.12 1.91 7.74
N VAL A 170 -9.58 1.01 6.90
CA VAL A 170 -10.11 0.72 5.56
C VAL A 170 -11.53 0.15 5.65
N GLN A 171 -11.78 -0.80 6.54
CA GLN A 171 -13.12 -1.35 6.75
C GLN A 171 -14.13 -0.30 7.21
N ALA A 172 -13.70 0.64 8.05
CA ALA A 172 -14.55 1.71 8.56
C ALA A 172 -15.04 2.68 7.47
N THR A 173 -14.40 2.72 6.29
CA THR A 173 -14.89 3.50 5.13
C THR A 173 -16.18 2.91 4.55
N GLY A 174 -16.47 1.63 4.76
CA GLY A 174 -17.59 0.93 4.17
C GLY A 174 -17.43 0.56 2.68
N HIS A 175 -16.28 0.89 2.07
CA HIS A 175 -16.01 0.61 0.64
C HIS A 175 -15.39 -0.75 0.38
N ILE A 176 -14.81 -1.39 1.41
CA ILE A 176 -14.12 -2.68 1.30
C ILE A 176 -14.78 -3.72 2.21
N ASP A 177 -15.24 -4.79 1.60
CA ASP A 177 -15.68 -6.02 2.28
C ASP A 177 -14.56 -7.06 2.18
N TRP A 178 -13.86 -7.31 3.27
CA TRP A 178 -12.77 -8.29 3.34
C TRP A 178 -13.24 -9.74 3.16
N GLY A 179 -14.54 -10.00 3.20
CA GLY A 179 -15.15 -11.29 2.87
C GLY A 179 -15.25 -11.56 1.37
N GLN A 180 -14.99 -10.57 0.53
CA GLN A 180 -14.97 -10.66 -0.92
C GLN A 180 -13.54 -10.48 -1.45
N PRO A 181 -13.24 -10.92 -2.69
CA PRO A 181 -11.93 -10.71 -3.29
C PRO A 181 -11.54 -9.23 -3.38
N VAL A 182 -10.32 -8.91 -2.94
CA VAL A 182 -9.75 -7.56 -2.93
C VAL A 182 -8.42 -7.59 -3.68
N CYS A 183 -8.08 -6.54 -4.41
CA CYS A 183 -6.72 -6.30 -4.86
C CYS A 183 -5.97 -5.43 -3.84
N LEU A 184 -4.99 -5.99 -3.16
CA LEU A 184 -4.08 -5.28 -2.29
C LEU A 184 -2.85 -4.85 -3.10
N ILE A 185 -2.50 -3.57 -3.04
CA ILE A 185 -1.37 -3.00 -3.77
C ILE A 185 -0.34 -2.50 -2.77
N ALA A 186 0.92 -2.93 -2.92
CA ALA A 186 2.07 -2.44 -2.17
C ALA A 186 3.19 -2.07 -3.17
N ALA A 187 3.00 -0.93 -3.84
CA ALA A 187 3.88 -0.49 -4.91
C ALA A 187 4.94 0.49 -4.40
N MET A 188 6.22 0.11 -4.46
CA MET A 188 7.35 0.95 -4.04
C MET A 188 7.25 1.43 -2.58
N VAL A 189 6.73 0.59 -1.69
CA VAL A 189 6.59 0.91 -0.25
C VAL A 189 7.36 -0.05 0.65
N LEU A 190 7.49 -1.33 0.27
CA LEU A 190 8.11 -2.32 1.16
C LEU A 190 9.62 -2.15 1.34
N HIS A 191 10.30 -1.42 0.47
CA HIS A 191 11.73 -1.12 0.65
C HIS A 191 12.01 -0.08 1.77
N PHE A 192 10.98 0.45 2.42
CA PHE A 192 11.11 1.20 3.67
C PHE A 192 11.09 0.31 4.93
N LEU A 193 10.88 -0.99 4.76
CA LEU A 193 10.91 -2.00 5.81
C LEU A 193 12.08 -2.95 5.55
N ASP A 194 12.71 -3.47 6.61
CA ASP A 194 13.66 -4.57 6.43
C ASP A 194 12.95 -5.84 5.94
N ALA A 195 13.70 -6.80 5.41
CA ALA A 195 13.14 -7.98 4.74
C ALA A 195 12.23 -8.82 5.65
N ASP A 196 12.61 -8.97 6.92
CA ASP A 196 11.82 -9.74 7.89
C ASP A 196 10.53 -9.02 8.24
N THR A 197 10.59 -7.72 8.50
CA THR A 197 9.42 -6.88 8.74
C THR A 197 8.50 -6.85 7.51
N ALA A 198 9.04 -6.65 6.30
CA ALA A 198 8.25 -6.63 5.06
C ALA A 198 7.51 -7.96 4.85
N ARG A 199 8.19 -9.11 5.10
CA ARG A 199 7.57 -10.43 5.01
C ARG A 199 6.45 -10.63 6.03
N GLN A 200 6.66 -10.22 7.29
CA GLN A 200 5.65 -10.31 8.35
C GLN A 200 4.44 -9.42 8.06
N VAL A 201 4.67 -8.21 7.59
CA VAL A 201 3.62 -7.24 7.23
C VAL A 201 2.79 -7.76 6.06
N THR A 202 3.42 -8.24 4.99
CA THR A 202 2.68 -8.81 3.85
C THR A 202 1.90 -10.05 4.25
N ALA A 203 2.47 -10.95 5.04
CA ALA A 203 1.78 -12.12 5.56
C ALA A 203 0.56 -11.73 6.44
N ALA A 204 0.68 -10.70 7.27
CA ALA A 204 -0.41 -10.22 8.11
C ALA A 204 -1.58 -9.62 7.30
N TYR A 205 -1.29 -8.90 6.21
CA TYR A 205 -2.33 -8.44 5.28
C TYR A 205 -2.97 -9.62 4.54
N THR A 206 -2.17 -10.49 3.94
CA THR A 206 -2.66 -11.58 3.08
C THR A 206 -3.49 -12.61 3.85
N ALA A 207 -3.17 -12.86 5.12
CA ALA A 207 -3.95 -13.75 6.01
C ALA A 207 -5.40 -13.29 6.24
N ARG A 208 -5.75 -12.07 5.87
CA ARG A 208 -7.10 -11.49 6.05
C ARG A 208 -7.87 -11.37 4.76
N LEU A 209 -7.25 -11.65 3.63
CA LEU A 209 -7.88 -11.54 2.32
C LEU A 209 -8.72 -12.79 2.02
N ALA A 210 -9.88 -12.58 1.41
CA ALA A 210 -10.70 -13.68 0.90
C ALA A 210 -9.99 -14.45 -0.22
N PRO A 211 -10.29 -15.75 -0.42
CA PRO A 211 -9.81 -16.50 -1.57
C PRO A 211 -10.10 -15.80 -2.90
N GLY A 212 -9.16 -15.86 -3.83
CA GLY A 212 -9.25 -15.16 -5.12
C GLY A 212 -8.82 -13.68 -5.07
N SER A 213 -8.42 -13.16 -3.89
CA SER A 213 -7.84 -11.83 -3.79
C SER A 213 -6.48 -11.77 -4.48
N HIS A 214 -6.14 -10.60 -5.01
CA HIS A 214 -4.87 -10.37 -5.70
C HIS A 214 -3.97 -9.46 -4.85
N VAL A 215 -2.67 -9.71 -4.91
CA VAL A 215 -1.66 -8.90 -4.21
C VAL A 215 -0.62 -8.46 -5.22
N ILE A 216 -0.54 -7.16 -5.48
CA ILE A 216 0.45 -6.55 -6.37
C ILE A 216 1.57 -5.98 -5.49
N ILE A 217 2.81 -6.43 -5.71
CA ILE A 217 3.98 -5.90 -5.00
C ILE A 217 5.00 -5.44 -6.02
N THR A 218 5.57 -4.25 -5.78
CA THR A 218 6.78 -3.78 -6.47
C THR A 218 7.80 -3.27 -5.46
N VAL A 219 9.06 -3.59 -5.68
CA VAL A 219 10.15 -3.21 -4.80
C VAL A 219 11.33 -2.70 -5.63
N ALA A 220 11.88 -1.55 -5.24
CA ALA A 220 13.15 -1.09 -5.79
C ALA A 220 14.28 -1.97 -5.25
N CYS A 221 15.03 -2.57 -6.15
CA CYS A 221 16.22 -3.37 -5.83
C CYS A 221 17.44 -2.68 -6.45
N GLY A 222 18.53 -2.61 -5.71
CA GLY A 222 19.75 -1.93 -6.17
C GLY A 222 20.99 -2.45 -5.47
N GLU A 223 22.11 -1.81 -5.73
CA GLU A 223 23.34 -2.13 -4.99
C GLU A 223 23.20 -1.65 -3.53
N PRO A 224 23.61 -2.47 -2.54
CA PRO A 224 23.55 -2.10 -1.12
C PRO A 224 24.20 -0.76 -0.81
N ALA A 225 25.35 -0.44 -1.43
CA ALA A 225 26.05 0.83 -1.27
C ALA A 225 25.22 2.05 -1.70
N ILE A 226 24.40 1.91 -2.75
CA ILE A 226 23.49 2.96 -3.20
C ILE A 226 22.35 3.14 -2.20
N GLY A 227 21.77 2.05 -1.69
CA GLY A 227 20.72 2.09 -0.67
C GLY A 227 21.18 2.78 0.62
N GLU A 228 22.41 2.50 1.08
CA GLU A 228 23.00 3.20 2.23
C GLU A 228 23.22 4.70 1.97
N GLN A 229 23.68 5.06 0.79
CA GLN A 229 23.84 6.47 0.42
C GLN A 229 22.51 7.18 0.32
N ILE A 230 21.49 6.55 -0.24
CA ILE A 230 20.11 7.07 -0.24
C ILE A 230 19.65 7.29 1.20
N THR A 231 19.80 6.31 2.08
CA THR A 231 19.43 6.43 3.50
C THR A 231 20.13 7.58 4.19
N ARG A 232 21.43 7.78 3.95
CA ARG A 232 22.20 8.93 4.51
C ARG A 232 21.77 10.27 3.93
N THR A 233 21.32 10.28 2.70
CA THR A 233 20.83 11.48 1.99
C THR A 233 19.40 11.80 2.42
N TYR A 234 18.71 10.83 2.98
CA TYR A 234 17.29 10.77 3.23
C TYR A 234 17.02 10.81 4.73
N ASP A 235 17.02 12.01 5.34
CA ASP A 235 16.69 12.14 6.78
C ASP A 235 15.27 11.67 7.17
N ALA A 236 14.41 11.43 6.18
CA ALA A 236 12.99 11.17 6.40
C ALA A 236 12.62 9.68 6.42
N ALA A 237 13.40 8.79 5.78
CA ALA A 237 13.10 7.35 5.77
C ALA A 237 14.35 6.51 5.48
N ARG A 238 14.47 5.40 6.17
CA ARG A 238 15.50 4.39 5.88
C ARG A 238 15.06 3.57 4.68
N VAL A 239 15.97 3.37 3.73
CA VAL A 239 15.75 2.50 2.56
C VAL A 239 16.56 1.23 2.74
N PHE A 240 15.89 0.09 2.64
CA PHE A 240 16.50 -1.23 2.69
C PHE A 240 16.62 -1.80 1.28
N ASN A 241 17.76 -2.40 1.01
CA ASN A 241 17.97 -3.10 -0.25
C ASN A 241 17.50 -4.56 -0.10
N HIS A 242 16.57 -4.99 -0.94
CA HIS A 242 16.06 -6.35 -0.97
C HIS A 242 16.66 -7.12 -2.14
N THR A 243 17.00 -8.38 -1.88
CA THR A 243 17.36 -9.34 -2.92
C THR A 243 16.12 -9.85 -3.65
N ALA A 244 16.32 -10.48 -4.81
CA ALA A 244 15.21 -11.15 -5.51
C ALA A 244 14.56 -12.25 -4.64
N GLY A 245 15.34 -12.94 -3.82
CA GLY A 245 14.85 -13.93 -2.86
C GLY A 245 13.94 -13.31 -1.79
N ASP A 246 14.31 -12.13 -1.27
CA ASP A 246 13.47 -11.40 -0.31
C ASP A 246 12.12 -11.04 -0.94
N VAL A 247 12.14 -10.48 -2.16
CA VAL A 247 10.90 -10.07 -2.85
C VAL A 247 10.01 -11.28 -3.15
N VAL A 248 10.57 -12.42 -3.55
CA VAL A 248 9.82 -13.68 -3.71
C VAL A 248 9.18 -14.10 -2.37
N SER A 249 9.89 -13.95 -1.25
CA SER A 249 9.39 -14.33 0.07
C SER A 249 8.19 -13.49 0.53
N PHE A 250 8.01 -12.28 0.01
CA PHE A 250 6.84 -11.43 0.30
C PHE A 250 5.52 -12.00 -0.27
N PHE A 251 5.62 -12.95 -1.19
CA PHE A 251 4.46 -13.66 -1.77
C PHE A 251 4.24 -15.05 -1.14
N THR A 252 4.86 -15.33 0.02
CA THR A 252 4.68 -16.62 0.69
C THR A 252 3.20 -16.90 0.99
N GLY A 253 2.72 -18.08 0.59
CA GLY A 253 1.31 -18.47 0.75
C GLY A 253 0.39 -18.05 -0.39
N LEU A 254 0.89 -17.33 -1.38
CA LEU A 254 0.14 -16.91 -2.57
C LEU A 254 0.58 -17.72 -3.81
N ASP A 255 -0.36 -17.92 -4.73
CA ASP A 255 -0.06 -18.46 -6.05
C ASP A 255 0.40 -17.34 -6.98
N LEU A 256 1.69 -17.34 -7.35
CA LEU A 256 2.25 -16.31 -8.23
C LEU A 256 1.73 -16.47 -9.66
N ILE A 257 1.21 -15.38 -10.21
CA ILE A 257 0.86 -15.29 -11.64
C ILE A 257 2.17 -15.28 -12.46
N LYS A 258 2.23 -16.10 -13.50
CA LYS A 258 3.39 -16.12 -14.42
C LYS A 258 3.60 -14.72 -15.03
N PRO A 259 4.84 -14.24 -15.08
CA PRO A 259 6.11 -14.96 -14.93
C PRO A 259 6.61 -15.14 -13.48
N GLY A 260 5.82 -14.86 -12.47
CA GLY A 260 6.25 -14.78 -11.07
C GLY A 260 6.82 -13.40 -10.74
N VAL A 261 7.81 -13.34 -9.84
CA VAL A 261 8.56 -12.11 -9.57
C VAL A 261 9.56 -11.87 -10.70
N ALA A 262 9.50 -10.71 -11.34
CA ALA A 262 10.34 -10.36 -12.48
C ALA A 262 10.61 -8.85 -12.55
N ASP A 263 11.54 -8.43 -13.42
CA ASP A 263 11.75 -7.00 -13.72
C ASP A 263 10.45 -6.36 -14.22
N ALA A 264 10.02 -5.29 -13.56
CA ALA A 264 8.79 -4.57 -13.88
C ALA A 264 8.67 -4.15 -15.36
N ARG A 265 9.80 -3.89 -16.03
CA ARG A 265 9.83 -3.51 -17.46
C ARG A 265 9.36 -4.64 -18.37
N ALA A 266 9.75 -5.86 -18.02
CA ALA A 266 9.49 -7.05 -18.85
C ALA A 266 8.27 -7.84 -18.38
N TRP A 267 7.74 -7.55 -17.18
CA TRP A 267 6.64 -8.30 -16.61
C TRP A 267 5.36 -8.15 -17.45
N LYS A 268 4.82 -9.29 -17.92
CA LYS A 268 3.54 -9.40 -18.64
C LYS A 268 2.82 -10.64 -18.14
N PRO A 269 1.49 -10.57 -17.87
CA PRO A 269 0.73 -11.71 -17.37
C PRO A 269 0.77 -12.88 -18.36
N GLY A 270 0.95 -14.09 -17.84
CA GLY A 270 1.01 -15.32 -18.65
C GLY A 270 2.32 -15.53 -19.41
N TRP A 271 3.23 -14.57 -19.43
CA TRP A 271 4.51 -14.71 -20.11
C TRP A 271 5.45 -15.63 -19.35
N GLN A 272 6.11 -16.54 -20.06
CA GLN A 272 7.18 -17.34 -19.49
C GLN A 272 8.46 -16.52 -19.57
N SER A 273 8.94 -16.03 -18.42
CA SER A 273 10.23 -15.36 -18.39
C SER A 273 11.35 -16.31 -18.79
N PRO A 274 12.18 -16.01 -19.78
CA PRO A 274 13.40 -16.77 -20.00
C PRO A 274 14.37 -16.43 -18.87
N ALA A 275 14.66 -17.36 -18.00
CA ALA A 275 15.72 -17.36 -16.98
C ALA A 275 15.70 -16.18 -15.96
N PRO A 276 16.31 -16.30 -14.79
CA PRO A 276 16.37 -15.22 -13.81
C PRO A 276 17.00 -13.98 -14.45
N PHE A 277 16.29 -12.86 -14.35
CA PHE A 277 16.82 -11.57 -14.81
C PHE A 277 18.09 -11.27 -14.01
N PRO A 278 19.20 -10.88 -14.67
CA PRO A 278 20.37 -10.44 -13.95
C PRO A 278 19.98 -9.25 -13.07
N GLU A 279 20.34 -9.31 -11.79
CA GLU A 279 20.17 -8.17 -10.89
C GLU A 279 20.92 -6.97 -11.48
N ARG A 280 20.24 -5.85 -11.56
CA ARG A 280 20.81 -4.60 -12.06
C ARG A 280 20.56 -3.50 -11.03
N PRO A 281 21.50 -2.59 -10.87
CA PRO A 281 21.26 -1.39 -10.05
C PRO A 281 19.98 -0.68 -10.49
N GLY A 282 19.11 -0.37 -9.52
CA GLY A 282 17.85 0.34 -9.76
C GLY A 282 16.81 -0.43 -10.55
N GLN A 283 16.83 -1.74 -10.46
CA GLN A 283 15.78 -2.60 -10.97
C GLN A 283 14.56 -2.50 -10.06
N VAL A 284 13.37 -2.53 -10.63
CA VAL A 284 12.12 -2.76 -9.89
C VAL A 284 11.73 -4.20 -10.11
N LEU A 285 11.71 -4.98 -9.04
CA LEU A 285 11.12 -6.31 -9.05
C LEU A 285 9.63 -6.19 -8.75
N ALA A 286 8.84 -6.92 -9.52
CA ALA A 286 7.39 -6.84 -9.50
C ALA A 286 6.76 -8.22 -9.64
N GLY A 287 5.60 -8.41 -9.01
CA GLY A 287 4.82 -9.63 -9.11
C GLY A 287 3.37 -9.42 -8.73
N ILE A 288 2.55 -10.41 -9.08
CA ILE A 288 1.15 -10.53 -8.65
C ILE A 288 0.96 -11.92 -8.06
N GLY A 289 0.43 -12.00 -6.85
CA GLY A 289 0.03 -13.24 -6.19
C GLY A 289 -1.48 -13.31 -6.03
N ILE A 290 -2.04 -14.52 -5.94
CA ILE A 290 -3.47 -14.78 -5.69
C ILE A 290 -3.58 -15.59 -4.40
N THR A 291 -4.52 -15.23 -3.53
CA THR A 291 -4.89 -16.03 -2.35
C THR A 291 -5.68 -17.27 -2.76
N ARG A 292 -5.43 -18.37 -2.04
CA ARG A 292 -6.16 -19.67 -2.22
C ARG A 292 -7.48 -19.68 -1.52
#